data_dbc5bbb85b3374944c5d981d307dde1b
#
_entry.id   dbc5bbb85b3374944c5d981d307dde1b
#
_cell.length_a   1.000
_cell.length_b   1.000
_cell.length_c   1.000
_cell.angle_alpha   90.00
_cell.angle_beta   90.00
_cell.angle_gamma   90.00
#
_symmetry.space_group_name_H-M   'P 1'
#
loop_
_entity.id
_entity.type
_entity.pdbx_description
1 polymer ?
#
loop_
_entity_poly.entity_id
_entity_poly.type
_entity_poly.pdbx_seq_one_letter_code
_entity_poly.pdbx_strand_id
1 'polypeptide(L)'
;MRRSLSNSRLPSVHRIFRCSQGSLRMLERTGGCLCGQVRYRLTAEPVVSRLCWCRDCQHIAGNGTANAIFPTPNIEISGTVAEYSSQGDSGNTVRRRFCPNCGCHLFADSTGRAGLTVVRVGTLDEPSSIRPVANIWSASAPKWACLDPTLDRIERQPPPPKPVSGA
;
A
#
# COMPACT_ATOMS: atom_id res chain seq x y z
N MET A 1 -55.62 -43.43 26.05
CA MET A 1 -55.62 -42.07 25.49
C MET A 1 -54.36 -41.88 24.65
N ARG A 2 -54.46 -41.97 23.33
CA ARG A 2 -53.37 -41.79 22.35
C ARG A 2 -53.45 -40.37 21.82
N ARG A 3 -52.43 -39.53 22.01
CA ARG A 3 -52.35 -38.21 21.38
C ARG A 3 -51.59 -38.32 20.07
N SER A 4 -52.25 -37.90 19.01
CA SER A 4 -51.78 -37.78 17.63
C SER A 4 -50.76 -36.67 17.55
N LEU A 5 -49.59 -36.93 16.93
CA LEU A 5 -48.60 -35.94 16.59
C LEU A 5 -48.84 -35.45 15.17
N SER A 6 -49.20 -34.19 15.01
CA SER A 6 -49.39 -33.54 13.76
C SER A 6 -48.05 -33.20 13.09
N ASN A 7 -47.90 -33.69 11.88
CA ASN A 7 -46.69 -33.50 11.03
C ASN A 7 -46.81 -32.14 10.28
N SER A 8 -46.12 -31.12 10.81
CA SER A 8 -46.03 -29.82 10.13
C SER A 8 -44.86 -29.81 9.14
N ARG A 9 -45.21 -29.85 7.84
CA ARG A 9 -44.25 -29.69 6.74
C ARG A 9 -43.70 -28.27 6.72
N LEU A 10 -42.37 -28.14 6.78
CA LEU A 10 -41.66 -26.87 6.53
C LEU A 10 -41.64 -26.56 5.02
N PRO A 11 -41.86 -25.31 4.61
CA PRO A 11 -41.73 -24.93 3.20
C PRO A 11 -40.25 -24.84 2.81
N SER A 12 -39.90 -25.52 1.71
CA SER A 12 -38.63 -25.48 1.03
C SER A 12 -38.43 -24.11 0.38
N VAL A 13 -37.60 -23.26 0.95
CA VAL A 13 -37.20 -21.95 0.34
C VAL A 13 -35.91 -22.17 -0.46
N HIS A 14 -36.06 -22.59 -1.73
CA HIS A 14 -35.00 -22.52 -2.71
C HIS A 14 -34.82 -21.04 -3.10
N ARG A 15 -33.98 -20.32 -2.34
CA ARG A 15 -33.51 -18.99 -2.70
C ARG A 15 -32.35 -19.15 -3.67
N ILE A 16 -32.66 -19.08 -4.96
CA ILE A 16 -31.64 -18.98 -6.01
C ILE A 16 -30.92 -17.65 -5.81
N PHE A 17 -29.70 -17.69 -5.26
CA PHE A 17 -28.80 -16.55 -5.30
C PHE A 17 -28.43 -16.31 -6.77
N ARG A 18 -29.07 -15.34 -7.39
CA ARG A 18 -28.56 -14.73 -8.62
C ARG A 18 -27.23 -14.06 -8.26
N CYS A 19 -26.15 -14.68 -8.70
CA CYS A 19 -24.84 -14.05 -8.76
C CYS A 19 -24.97 -12.88 -9.76
N SER A 20 -25.18 -11.66 -9.25
CA SER A 20 -25.12 -10.46 -10.05
C SER A 20 -23.68 -10.33 -10.55
N GLN A 21 -23.52 -10.23 -11.87
CA GLN A 21 -22.25 -9.95 -12.54
C GLN A 21 -21.63 -8.73 -11.89
N GLY A 22 -20.62 -8.97 -11.03
CA GLY A 22 -19.84 -7.93 -10.38
C GLY A 22 -19.05 -7.19 -11.45
N SER A 23 -19.47 -5.98 -11.78
CA SER A 23 -18.57 -4.97 -12.34
C SER A 23 -17.26 -5.07 -11.54
N LEU A 24 -16.12 -5.22 -12.20
CA LEU A 24 -14.78 -5.10 -11.62
C LEU A 24 -14.68 -3.69 -10.99
N ARG A 25 -15.13 -3.57 -9.75
CA ARG A 25 -14.91 -2.37 -8.95
C ARG A 25 -13.39 -2.31 -8.76
N MET A 26 -12.74 -1.43 -9.51
CA MET A 26 -11.38 -1.03 -9.22
C MET A 26 -11.34 -0.71 -7.72
N LEU A 27 -10.49 -1.41 -6.99
CA LEU A 27 -10.37 -1.25 -5.53
C LEU A 27 -9.79 0.15 -5.27
N GLU A 28 -10.69 1.10 -5.05
CA GLU A 28 -10.32 2.44 -4.63
C GLU A 28 -9.79 2.39 -3.19
N ARG A 29 -8.62 2.96 -2.96
CA ARG A 29 -8.03 3.11 -1.64
C ARG A 29 -7.88 4.58 -1.31
N THR A 30 -8.14 4.94 -0.07
CA THR A 30 -7.95 6.30 0.44
C THR A 30 -6.93 6.30 1.57
N GLY A 31 -6.41 7.48 1.85
CA GLY A 31 -5.46 7.67 2.93
C GLY A 31 -5.16 9.15 3.17
N GLY A 32 -4.26 9.42 4.10
CA GLY A 32 -3.90 10.80 4.41
C GLY A 32 -2.86 10.93 5.50
N CYS A 33 -2.58 12.17 5.86
CA CYS A 33 -1.66 12.49 6.93
C CYS A 33 -2.34 12.41 8.31
N LEU A 34 -1.53 12.40 9.35
CA LEU A 34 -1.98 12.28 10.75
C LEU A 34 -2.98 13.38 11.16
N CYS A 35 -2.82 14.61 10.67
CA CYS A 35 -3.72 15.73 11.02
C CYS A 35 -4.91 15.91 10.06
N GLY A 36 -5.02 15.08 9.01
CA GLY A 36 -6.11 15.13 8.04
C GLY A 36 -6.02 16.23 6.97
N GLN A 37 -5.04 17.15 7.03
CA GLN A 37 -4.91 18.25 6.06
C GLN A 37 -4.50 17.80 4.65
N VAL A 38 -3.81 16.66 4.55
CA VAL A 38 -3.49 16.02 3.28
C VAL A 38 -4.27 14.73 3.20
N ARG A 39 -5.07 14.59 2.14
CA ARG A 39 -5.79 13.37 1.82
C ARG A 39 -5.42 12.92 0.41
N TYR A 40 -5.57 11.64 0.13
CA TYR A 40 -5.36 11.11 -1.21
C TYR A 40 -6.28 9.94 -1.53
N ARG A 41 -6.45 9.69 -2.82
CA ARG A 41 -7.20 8.59 -3.40
C ARG A 41 -6.33 7.87 -4.42
N LEU A 42 -6.36 6.54 -4.40
CA LEU A 42 -5.65 5.65 -5.31
C LEU A 42 -6.67 4.90 -6.14
N THR A 43 -6.57 5.02 -7.46
CA THR A 43 -7.53 4.44 -8.42
C THR A 43 -6.97 3.26 -9.19
N ALA A 44 -5.83 2.72 -8.77
CA ALA A 44 -5.20 1.53 -9.36
C ALA A 44 -4.72 0.57 -8.27
N GLU A 45 -4.36 -0.64 -8.68
CA GLU A 45 -3.62 -1.57 -7.84
C GLU A 45 -2.14 -1.16 -7.74
N PRO A 46 -1.47 -1.46 -6.63
CA PRO A 46 -0.04 -1.22 -6.53
C PRO A 46 0.72 -2.15 -7.48
N VAL A 47 1.72 -1.60 -8.17
CA VAL A 47 2.64 -2.38 -9.01
C VAL A 47 3.43 -3.39 -8.14
N VAL A 48 3.80 -2.97 -6.94
CA VAL A 48 4.47 -3.81 -5.94
C VAL A 48 4.43 -3.15 -4.57
N SER A 49 4.46 -3.93 -3.50
CA SER A 49 4.63 -3.44 -2.13
C SER A 49 5.79 -4.14 -1.44
N ARG A 50 6.59 -3.40 -0.66
CA ARG A 50 7.82 -3.88 -0.02
C ARG A 50 8.06 -3.20 1.33
N LEU A 51 8.69 -3.92 2.25
CA LEU A 51 9.28 -3.34 3.47
C LEU A 51 10.71 -2.86 3.13
N CYS A 52 10.96 -1.57 3.28
CA CYS A 52 12.25 -0.97 2.95
C CYS A 52 13.04 -0.63 4.22
N TRP A 53 14.26 -1.15 4.32
CA TRP A 53 15.18 -0.98 5.42
C TRP A 53 16.38 -0.07 5.08
N CYS A 54 16.33 0.69 3.97
CA CYS A 54 17.40 1.63 3.67
C CYS A 54 17.51 2.71 4.75
N ARG A 55 18.71 3.30 4.88
CA ARG A 55 18.97 4.29 5.94
C ARG A 55 18.03 5.48 5.91
N ASP A 56 17.67 5.95 4.71
CA ASP A 56 16.71 7.05 4.57
C ASP A 56 15.31 6.69 5.12
N CYS A 57 14.82 5.47 4.84
CA CYS A 57 13.56 5.01 5.40
C CYS A 57 13.63 4.91 6.93
N GLN A 58 14.75 4.44 7.48
CA GLN A 58 14.97 4.40 8.92
C GLN A 58 14.98 5.80 9.54
N HIS A 59 15.62 6.79 8.92
CA HIS A 59 15.60 8.18 9.38
C HIS A 59 14.20 8.79 9.40
N ILE A 60 13.40 8.47 8.37
CA ILE A 60 12.05 9.02 8.21
C ILE A 60 11.06 8.43 9.23
N ALA A 61 11.17 7.14 9.53
CA ALA A 61 10.17 6.41 10.30
C ALA A 61 10.68 5.89 11.65
N GLY A 62 11.97 6.06 11.95
CA GLY A 62 12.59 5.43 13.12
C GLY A 62 12.70 3.91 13.01
N ASN A 63 12.30 3.33 11.87
CA ASN A 63 12.27 1.90 11.59
C ASN A 63 12.26 1.66 10.06
N GLY A 64 12.12 0.41 9.61
CA GLY A 64 11.76 0.13 8.22
C GLY A 64 10.39 0.71 7.85
N THR A 65 10.14 0.92 6.56
CA THR A 65 8.86 1.45 6.06
C THR A 65 8.18 0.48 5.11
N ALA A 66 6.87 0.29 5.28
CA ALA A 66 6.03 -0.38 4.29
C ALA A 66 5.68 0.61 3.17
N ASN A 67 6.03 0.25 1.95
CA ASN A 67 5.91 1.09 0.75
C ASN A 67 5.17 0.34 -0.34
N ALA A 68 4.19 0.99 -0.95
CA ALA A 68 3.52 0.49 -2.14
C ALA A 68 3.78 1.44 -3.31
N ILE A 69 4.05 0.92 -4.49
CA ILE A 69 4.36 1.70 -5.69
C ILE A 69 3.12 1.73 -6.58
N PHE A 70 2.67 2.92 -6.94
CA PHE A 70 1.51 3.13 -7.79
C PHE A 70 1.90 3.92 -9.06
N PRO A 71 1.17 3.76 -10.17
CA PRO A 71 1.26 4.68 -11.29
C PRO A 71 0.88 6.09 -10.83
N THR A 72 1.72 7.07 -11.09
CA THR A 72 1.52 8.46 -10.64
C THR A 72 0.18 9.06 -11.09
N PRO A 73 -0.32 8.82 -12.32
CA PRO A 73 -1.61 9.36 -12.76
C PRO A 73 -2.82 8.85 -11.95
N ASN A 74 -2.66 7.73 -11.24
CA ASN A 74 -3.72 7.12 -10.44
C ASN A 74 -3.71 7.57 -8.97
N ILE A 75 -2.98 8.64 -8.65
CA ILE A 75 -2.91 9.21 -7.30
C ILE A 75 -3.49 10.62 -7.34
N GLU A 76 -4.65 10.80 -6.75
CA GLU A 76 -5.28 12.09 -6.57
C GLU A 76 -4.97 12.60 -5.17
N ILE A 77 -4.40 13.80 -5.05
CA ILE A 77 -3.98 14.39 -3.78
C ILE A 77 -4.77 15.66 -3.55
N SER A 78 -5.32 15.82 -2.36
CA SER A 78 -5.92 17.06 -1.85
C SER A 78 -5.13 17.56 -0.65
N GLY A 79 -5.03 18.89 -0.52
CA GLY A 79 -4.19 19.56 0.48
C GLY A 79 -2.78 19.83 -0.01
N THR A 80 -2.03 20.62 0.78
CA THR A 80 -0.68 21.04 0.45
C THR A 80 0.34 20.04 0.98
N VAL A 81 1.28 19.63 0.14
CA VAL A 81 2.43 18.81 0.53
C VAL A 81 3.71 19.63 0.43
N ALA A 82 4.59 19.50 1.40
CA ALA A 82 5.97 19.95 1.33
C ALA A 82 6.84 18.84 0.75
N GLU A 83 8.03 19.19 0.29
CA GLU A 83 8.97 18.22 -0.28
C GLU A 83 10.41 18.45 0.19
N TYR A 84 11.14 17.35 0.23
CA TYR A 84 12.58 17.31 0.41
C TYR A 84 13.19 16.41 -0.64
N SER A 85 14.19 16.91 -1.35
CA SER A 85 14.90 16.16 -2.40
C SER A 85 16.34 15.89 -1.99
N SER A 86 16.79 14.66 -2.24
CA SER A 86 18.19 14.25 -2.06
C SER A 86 18.59 13.24 -3.13
N GLN A 87 19.89 13.04 -3.32
CA GLN A 87 20.35 11.92 -4.14
C GLN A 87 20.32 10.62 -3.32
N GLY A 88 19.83 9.56 -3.93
CA GLY A 88 19.93 8.20 -3.39
C GLY A 88 21.21 7.51 -3.84
N ASP A 89 21.51 6.34 -3.29
CA ASP A 89 22.72 5.53 -3.60
C ASP A 89 22.84 5.16 -5.10
N SER A 90 21.73 5.18 -5.83
CA SER A 90 21.71 4.95 -7.29
C SER A 90 22.11 6.17 -8.13
N GLY A 91 22.44 7.30 -7.50
CA GLY A 91 22.65 8.59 -8.20
C GLY A 91 21.37 9.28 -8.65
N ASN A 92 20.20 8.65 -8.51
CA ASN A 92 18.93 9.24 -8.85
C ASN A 92 18.47 10.21 -7.77
N THR A 93 17.81 11.31 -8.17
CA THR A 93 17.14 12.21 -7.23
C THR A 93 15.89 11.51 -6.67
N VAL A 94 15.78 11.48 -5.35
CA VAL A 94 14.60 11.01 -4.63
C VAL A 94 13.92 12.21 -3.99
N ARG A 95 12.68 12.45 -4.37
CA ARG A 95 11.82 13.51 -3.85
C ARG A 95 10.83 12.90 -2.86
N ARG A 96 10.88 13.34 -1.62
CA ARG A 96 10.01 12.89 -0.53
C ARG A 96 8.99 13.95 -0.21
N ARG A 97 7.72 13.58 -0.21
CA ARG A 97 6.60 14.51 0.02
C ARG A 97 5.90 14.18 1.32
N PHE A 98 5.66 15.21 2.12
CA PHE A 98 5.10 15.08 3.48
C PHE A 98 4.15 16.23 3.79
N CYS A 99 3.31 16.05 4.80
CA CYS A 99 2.43 17.12 5.29
C CYS A 99 3.27 18.18 6.02
N PRO A 100 3.19 19.47 5.63
CA PRO A 100 3.96 20.53 6.28
C PRO A 100 3.51 20.79 7.72
N ASN A 101 2.27 20.44 8.08
CA ASN A 101 1.72 20.68 9.42
C ASN A 101 2.10 19.60 10.44
N CYS A 102 1.99 18.32 10.09
CA CYS A 102 2.25 17.22 11.05
C CYS A 102 3.48 16.39 10.73
N GLY A 103 4.23 16.72 9.67
CA GLY A 103 5.45 15.99 9.28
C GLY A 103 5.22 14.58 8.74
N CYS A 104 3.97 14.12 8.62
CA CYS A 104 3.67 12.78 8.15
C CYS A 104 4.16 12.58 6.71
N HIS A 105 5.10 11.67 6.50
CA HIS A 105 5.60 11.30 5.18
C HIS A 105 4.58 10.43 4.45
N LEU A 106 4.19 10.86 3.24
CA LEU A 106 3.12 10.23 2.45
C LEU A 106 3.65 9.58 1.18
N PHE A 107 4.46 10.32 0.41
CA PHE A 107 4.87 9.90 -0.93
C PHE A 107 6.39 10.02 -1.14
N ALA A 108 6.90 9.27 -2.12
CA ALA A 108 8.24 9.48 -2.65
C ALA A 108 8.30 9.15 -4.14
N ASP A 109 8.94 10.02 -4.90
CA ASP A 109 9.21 9.85 -6.33
C ASP A 109 10.71 9.70 -6.55
N SER A 110 11.11 9.11 -7.67
CA SER A 110 12.53 9.00 -8.04
C SER A 110 12.69 9.18 -9.54
N THR A 111 13.73 9.91 -9.96
CA THR A 111 14.08 10.07 -11.37
C THR A 111 14.36 8.75 -12.08
N GLY A 112 14.83 7.75 -11.36
CA GLY A 112 15.04 6.38 -11.88
C GLY A 112 13.75 5.55 -12.02
N ARG A 113 12.58 6.12 -11.70
CA ARG A 113 11.27 5.46 -11.78
C ARG A 113 10.19 6.45 -12.22
N ALA A 114 10.40 7.07 -13.37
CA ALA A 114 9.46 8.02 -13.93
C ALA A 114 8.05 7.41 -14.06
N GLY A 115 7.02 8.17 -13.75
CA GLY A 115 5.63 7.73 -13.79
C GLY A 115 5.18 6.83 -12.63
N LEU A 116 6.05 6.56 -11.65
CA LEU A 116 5.74 5.73 -10.48
C LEU A 116 6.00 6.51 -9.18
N THR A 117 5.03 6.49 -8.29
CA THR A 117 5.10 7.11 -6.96
C THR A 117 4.98 6.06 -5.87
N VAL A 118 5.85 6.14 -4.89
CA VAL A 118 5.75 5.38 -3.64
C VAL A 118 4.72 6.03 -2.74
N VAL A 119 3.79 5.25 -2.19
CA VAL A 119 2.86 5.63 -1.13
C VAL A 119 3.25 4.86 0.14
N ARG A 120 3.27 5.54 1.28
CA ARG A 120 3.52 4.90 2.58
C ARG A 120 2.29 4.11 3.00
N VAL A 121 2.40 2.80 3.11
CA VAL A 121 1.25 1.91 3.40
C VAL A 121 0.59 2.27 4.73
N GLY A 122 1.37 2.65 5.75
CA GLY A 122 0.84 3.07 7.04
C GLY A 122 0.02 4.36 7.03
N THR A 123 -0.06 5.08 5.89
CA THR A 123 -0.89 6.27 5.73
C THR A 123 -2.22 6.01 5.02
N LEU A 124 -2.47 4.76 4.61
CA LEU A 124 -3.77 4.33 4.10
C LEU A 124 -4.79 4.25 5.24
N ASP A 125 -6.04 4.52 4.94
CA ASP A 125 -7.15 4.34 5.89
C ASP A 125 -7.31 2.85 6.26
N GLU A 126 -7.03 1.94 5.28
CA GLU A 126 -7.01 0.49 5.47
C GLU A 126 -5.63 -0.08 5.09
N PRO A 127 -4.61 0.01 5.96
CA PRO A 127 -3.26 -0.45 5.66
C PRO A 127 -3.16 -1.95 5.34
N SER A 128 -4.05 -2.76 5.92
CA SER A 128 -4.14 -4.21 5.70
C SER A 128 -4.59 -4.59 4.28
N SER A 129 -5.13 -3.62 3.52
CA SER A 129 -5.49 -3.82 2.11
C SER A 129 -4.29 -4.05 1.18
N ILE A 130 -3.07 -3.80 1.66
CA ILE A 130 -1.82 -4.00 0.93
C ILE A 130 -0.87 -4.88 1.75
N ARG A 131 -0.44 -6.00 1.16
CA ARG A 131 0.55 -6.89 1.76
C ARG A 131 1.91 -6.71 1.07
N PRO A 132 2.98 -6.38 1.81
CA PRO A 132 4.34 -6.41 1.27
C PRO A 132 4.73 -7.82 0.82
N VAL A 133 5.54 -7.91 -0.25
CA VAL A 133 6.02 -9.18 -0.78
C VAL A 133 7.52 -9.41 -0.54
N ALA A 134 8.26 -8.37 -0.13
CA ALA A 134 9.69 -8.49 0.10
C ALA A 134 10.19 -7.50 1.16
N ASN A 135 11.26 -7.91 1.85
CA ASN A 135 12.15 -7.03 2.60
C ASN A 135 13.28 -6.57 1.67
N ILE A 136 13.38 -5.28 1.39
CA ILE A 136 14.47 -4.70 0.58
C ILE A 136 15.41 -3.89 1.44
N TRP A 137 16.67 -3.76 1.01
CA TRP A 137 17.75 -3.15 1.81
C TRP A 137 17.96 -3.89 3.14
N SER A 138 17.72 -5.20 3.14
CA SER A 138 17.81 -6.02 4.36
C SER A 138 19.22 -6.06 4.95
N ALA A 139 20.27 -5.81 4.16
CA ALA A 139 21.64 -5.68 4.66
C ALA A 139 21.84 -4.43 5.55
N SER A 140 20.99 -3.41 5.42
CA SER A 140 21.02 -2.19 6.23
C SER A 140 20.13 -2.26 7.47
N ALA A 141 19.33 -3.33 7.61
CA ALA A 141 18.46 -3.51 8.76
C ALA A 141 19.29 -3.64 10.05
N PRO A 142 18.91 -2.95 11.13
CA PRO A 142 19.58 -3.14 12.42
C PRO A 142 19.44 -4.59 12.92
N LYS A 143 20.39 -5.05 13.73
CA LYS A 143 20.38 -6.44 14.24
C LYS A 143 19.13 -6.79 15.05
N TRP A 144 18.48 -5.80 15.65
CA TRP A 144 17.24 -5.96 16.40
C TRP A 144 15.99 -5.94 15.53
N ALA A 145 16.11 -5.62 14.24
CA ALA A 145 14.94 -5.55 13.34
C ALA A 145 14.32 -6.94 13.13
N CYS A 146 13.02 -7.03 13.34
CA CYS A 146 12.23 -8.21 13.01
C CYS A 146 11.86 -8.16 11.52
N LEU A 147 12.61 -8.88 10.69
CA LEU A 147 12.24 -9.09 9.29
C LEU A 147 11.31 -10.30 9.19
N ASP A 148 10.15 -10.12 8.54
CA ASP A 148 9.23 -11.22 8.31
C ASP A 148 9.93 -12.30 7.46
N PRO A 149 10.12 -13.53 8.00
CA PRO A 149 10.82 -14.60 7.29
C PRO A 149 10.02 -15.19 6.12
N THR A 150 8.73 -14.86 6.02
CA THR A 150 7.86 -15.33 4.91
C THR A 150 7.95 -14.46 3.67
N LEU A 151 8.65 -13.31 3.75
CA LEU A 151 8.85 -12.39 2.65
C LEU A 151 10.22 -12.59 2.01
N ASP A 152 10.30 -12.40 0.70
CA ASP A 152 11.58 -12.39 -0.02
C ASP A 152 12.57 -11.42 0.66
N ARG A 153 13.83 -11.84 0.75
CA ARG A 153 14.90 -11.05 1.36
C ARG A 153 15.87 -10.57 0.29
N ILE A 154 15.86 -9.26 0.04
CA ILE A 154 16.72 -8.60 -0.96
C ILE A 154 17.68 -7.67 -0.22
N GLU A 155 18.97 -7.91 -0.35
CA GLU A 155 20.01 -7.20 0.42
C GLU A 155 20.09 -5.71 0.12
N ARG A 156 19.86 -5.32 -1.13
CA ARG A 156 19.97 -3.93 -1.62
C ARG A 156 18.72 -3.51 -2.41
N GLN A 157 18.89 -2.55 -3.31
CA GLN A 157 17.83 -2.09 -4.20
C GLN A 157 17.52 -3.17 -5.25
N PRO A 158 16.27 -3.67 -5.31
CA PRO A 158 15.87 -4.53 -6.42
C PRO A 158 15.76 -3.72 -7.72
N PRO A 159 15.77 -4.40 -8.88
CA PRO A 159 15.50 -3.74 -10.15
C PRO A 159 14.14 -3.04 -10.11
N PRO A 160 13.94 -2.00 -10.94
CA PRO A 160 12.64 -1.33 -11.07
C PRO A 160 11.55 -2.36 -11.38
N PRO A 161 10.33 -2.21 -10.81
CA PRO A 161 9.23 -3.07 -11.20
C PRO A 161 8.94 -2.88 -12.69
N LYS A 162 8.62 -3.97 -13.38
CA LYS A 162 8.21 -3.90 -14.78
C LYS A 162 6.93 -3.06 -14.89
N PRO A 163 6.80 -2.21 -15.92
CA PRO A 163 5.54 -1.54 -16.20
C PRO A 163 4.43 -2.59 -16.33
N VAL A 164 3.28 -2.32 -15.76
CA VAL A 164 2.10 -3.16 -15.98
C VAL A 164 1.70 -2.93 -17.45
N SER A 165 1.89 -3.93 -18.29
CA SER A 165 1.44 -3.91 -19.69
C SER A 165 -0.09 -3.93 -19.67
N GLY A 166 -0.72 -2.80 -20.00
CA GLY A 166 -2.16 -2.67 -20.16
C GLY A 166 -2.79 -1.60 -19.28
N ALA A 167 -2.64 -0.36 -19.64
CA ALA A 167 -3.55 0.74 -19.32
C ALA A 167 -3.89 1.45 -20.63
#